data_0bd90816feb5cba232271797f0633965
#
_entry.id   0bd90816feb5cba232271797f0633965
#
_cell.length_a   1.000
_cell.length_b   1.000
_cell.length_c   1.000
_cell.angle_alpha   90.00
_cell.angle_beta   90.00
_cell.angle_gamma   90.00
#
_symmetry.space_group_name_H-M   'P 1'
#
loop_
_entity.id
_entity.type
_entity.pdbx_description
1 polymer ?
#
loop_
_entity_poly.entity_id
_entity_poly.type
_entity_poly.pdbx_seq_one_letter_code
_entity_poly.pdbx_strand_id
1 'polypeptide(L)'
;MDIISELNGKRILIWGYGREGKATEHFLQRCVKPASVDIFEGKKEEIDEDDYDFIIKSPGIVMNEENPKYTSETELFLQQFRDQVIGITGTKGKSTTSAMLYTVLKACSSRPVLLLGNIGQPCLDYFEEVTEDTIIVYEMSCH
;
A
#
# COMPACT_ATOMS: atom_id res chain seq x y z
N MET A 1 12.20 -5.56 -5.05
CA MET A 1 12.82 -4.55 -4.16
C MET A 1 12.25 -4.69 -2.76
N ASP A 2 13.10 -4.74 -1.77
CA ASP A 2 12.67 -4.99 -0.39
C ASP A 2 12.37 -3.69 0.34
N ILE A 3 11.08 -3.38 0.48
CA ILE A 3 10.66 -2.14 1.14
C ILE A 3 11.00 -2.13 2.63
N ILE A 4 11.09 -3.30 3.27
CA ILE A 4 11.47 -3.35 4.69
C ILE A 4 12.90 -2.84 4.86
N SER A 5 13.82 -3.28 4.01
CA SER A 5 15.20 -2.81 4.04
C SER A 5 15.31 -1.32 3.76
N GLU A 6 14.48 -0.81 2.85
CA GLU A 6 14.49 0.62 2.53
C GLU A 6 13.97 1.48 3.68
N LEU A 7 12.99 0.99 4.41
CA LEU A 7 12.35 1.75 5.49
C LEU A 7 13.09 1.63 6.83
N ASN A 8 13.91 0.60 7.00
CA ASN A 8 14.66 0.41 8.24
C ASN A 8 15.62 1.59 8.48
N GLY A 9 15.62 2.10 9.71
CA GLY A 9 16.48 3.20 10.10
C GLY A 9 16.07 4.56 9.56
N LYS A 10 14.90 4.68 8.94
CA LYS A 10 14.41 5.93 8.35
C LYS A 10 13.45 6.66 9.26
N ARG A 11 13.40 7.98 9.08
CA ARG A 11 12.43 8.84 9.75
C ARG A 11 11.20 8.90 8.88
N ILE A 12 10.07 8.45 9.39
CA ILE A 12 8.85 8.26 8.61
C ILE A 12 7.71 9.10 9.18
N LEU A 13 7.00 9.82 8.31
CA LEU A 13 5.77 10.52 8.66
C LEU A 13 4.60 9.79 8.00
N ILE A 14 3.55 9.51 8.79
CA ILE A 14 2.28 9.01 8.27
C ILE A 14 1.34 10.20 8.17
N TRP A 15 1.01 10.58 6.95
CA TRP A 15 0.14 11.73 6.69
C TRP A 15 -1.28 11.25 6.41
N GLY A 16 -2.17 11.51 7.36
CA GLY A 16 -3.52 10.99 7.35
C GLY A 16 -3.63 9.71 8.17
N TYR A 17 -4.54 9.67 9.13
CA TYR A 17 -4.63 8.56 10.08
C TYR A 17 -6.01 7.90 10.02
N GLY A 18 -6.46 7.60 8.80
CA GLY A 18 -7.63 6.76 8.59
C GLY A 18 -7.24 5.28 8.65
N ARG A 19 -8.06 4.43 8.01
CA ARG A 19 -7.83 2.98 8.00
C ARG A 19 -6.45 2.62 7.45
N GLU A 20 -6.05 3.26 6.35
CA GLU A 20 -4.77 3.02 5.70
C GLU A 20 -3.59 3.51 6.54
N GLY A 21 -3.75 4.66 7.19
CA GLY A 21 -2.70 5.17 8.08
C GLY A 21 -2.46 4.27 9.27
N LYS A 22 -3.52 3.75 9.86
CA LYS A 22 -3.43 2.80 10.97
C LYS A 22 -2.76 1.50 10.53
N ALA A 23 -3.12 0.99 9.35
CA ALA A 23 -2.51 -0.21 8.79
C ALA A 23 -1.02 0.00 8.53
N THR A 24 -0.64 1.17 8.01
CA THR A 24 0.75 1.54 7.80
C THR A 24 1.52 1.57 9.13
N GLU A 25 0.95 2.18 10.14
CA GLU A 25 1.58 2.22 11.47
C GLU A 25 1.80 0.81 12.02
N HIS A 26 0.78 -0.05 11.95
CA HIS A 26 0.89 -1.42 12.41
C HIS A 26 1.95 -2.20 11.63
N PHE A 27 2.01 -2.00 10.32
CA PHE A 27 3.04 -2.61 9.48
C PHE A 27 4.43 -2.20 9.90
N LEU A 28 4.64 -0.90 10.13
CA LEU A 28 5.94 -0.39 10.58
C LEU A 28 6.34 -0.95 11.93
N GLN A 29 5.38 -1.12 12.84
CA GLN A 29 5.64 -1.69 14.16
C GLN A 29 6.00 -3.18 14.09
N ARG A 30 5.36 -3.93 13.18
CA ARG A 30 5.56 -5.38 13.08
C ARG A 30 6.79 -5.75 12.26
N CYS A 31 7.01 -5.07 11.15
CA CYS A 31 7.94 -5.54 10.11
C CYS A 31 9.15 -4.66 9.93
N VAL A 32 9.14 -3.43 10.40
CA VAL A 32 10.17 -2.44 10.13
C VAL A 32 10.74 -1.91 11.44
N LYS A 33 12.00 -1.50 11.41
CA LYS A 33 12.67 -0.83 12.54
C LYS A 33 13.02 0.59 12.11
N PRO A 34 12.04 1.51 12.05
CA PRO A 34 12.30 2.88 11.65
C PRO A 34 13.05 3.66 12.74
N ALA A 35 13.73 4.72 12.35
CA ALA A 35 14.36 5.62 13.32
C ALA A 35 13.31 6.40 14.09
N SER A 36 12.23 6.82 13.41
CA SER A 36 11.09 7.47 14.05
C SER A 36 9.85 7.31 13.18
N VAL A 37 8.68 7.33 13.82
CA VAL A 37 7.39 7.34 13.13
C VAL A 37 6.52 8.40 13.78
N ASP A 38 6.09 9.38 13.00
CA ASP A 38 5.16 10.42 13.43
C ASP A 38 3.87 10.33 12.63
N ILE A 39 2.78 10.79 13.22
CA ILE A 39 1.46 10.81 12.59
C ILE A 39 1.02 12.26 12.47
N PHE A 40 0.51 12.64 11.29
CA PHE A 40 0.09 14.00 11.02
C PHE A 40 -1.23 14.03 10.27
N GLU A 41 -2.12 14.93 10.68
CA GLU A 41 -3.43 15.12 10.05
C GLU A 41 -3.67 16.62 9.81
N GLY A 42 -2.88 17.22 8.95
CA GLY A 42 -2.97 18.64 8.64
C GLY A 42 -2.71 18.91 7.18
N LYS A 43 -2.30 20.13 6.89
CA LYS A 43 -2.02 20.56 5.53
C LYS A 43 -0.57 20.32 5.17
N LYS A 44 -0.33 20.09 3.87
CA LYS A 44 1.02 19.86 3.34
C LYS A 44 2.01 20.95 3.75
N GLU A 45 1.57 22.21 3.77
CA GLU A 45 2.40 23.35 4.11
C GLU A 45 2.95 23.31 5.53
N GLU A 46 2.30 22.56 6.41
CA GLU A 46 2.72 22.40 7.80
C GLU A 46 3.74 21.29 7.99
N ILE A 47 4.02 20.50 6.95
CA ILE A 47 4.97 19.39 7.00
C ILE A 47 6.39 19.92 6.74
N ASP A 48 7.30 19.66 7.67
CA ASP A 48 8.73 19.91 7.45
C ASP A 48 9.34 18.68 6.78
N GLU A 49 9.44 18.72 5.46
CA GLU A 49 9.93 17.60 4.66
C GLU A 49 11.38 17.20 5.01
N ASP A 50 12.18 18.14 5.52
CA ASP A 50 13.56 17.85 5.88
C ASP A 50 13.69 17.00 7.14
N ASP A 51 12.65 16.93 7.96
CA ASP A 51 12.63 16.09 9.16
C ASP A 51 12.37 14.62 8.85
N TYR A 52 11.99 14.29 7.61
CA TYR A 52 11.59 12.93 7.24
C TYR A 52 12.32 12.43 6.01
N ASP A 53 12.58 11.13 5.99
CA ASP A 53 13.11 10.45 4.82
C ASP A 53 11.98 9.93 3.92
N PHE A 54 10.85 9.55 4.52
CA PHE A 54 9.65 9.10 3.81
C PHE A 54 8.40 9.70 4.44
N ILE A 55 7.47 10.08 3.58
CA ILE A 55 6.15 10.55 3.99
C ILE A 55 5.12 9.66 3.30
N ILE A 56 4.41 8.86 4.10
CA ILE A 56 3.42 7.92 3.60
C ILE A 56 2.05 8.57 3.72
N LYS A 57 1.50 9.00 2.59
CA LYS A 57 0.23 9.72 2.59
C LYS A 57 -0.96 8.79 2.38
N SER A 58 -2.10 9.21 2.94
CA SER A 58 -3.37 8.53 2.75
C SER A 58 -3.86 8.68 1.30
N PRO A 59 -4.56 7.67 0.73
CA PRO A 59 -5.06 7.75 -0.65
C PRO A 59 -6.00 8.92 -0.93
N GLY A 60 -6.70 9.41 0.10
CA GLY A 60 -7.62 10.55 -0.05
C GLY A 60 -6.92 11.90 -0.17
N ILE A 61 -5.62 11.95 0.09
CA ILE A 61 -4.86 13.19 0.02
C ILE A 61 -4.26 13.32 -1.38
N VAL A 62 -4.61 14.41 -2.06
CA VAL A 62 -4.15 14.69 -3.42
C VAL A 62 -2.99 15.68 -3.38
N MET A 63 -1.93 15.37 -4.11
CA MET A 63 -0.79 16.27 -4.30
C MET A 63 -0.68 16.67 -5.76
N ASN A 64 -0.38 17.95 -5.98
CA ASN A 64 -0.21 18.50 -7.32
C ASN A 64 1.25 18.51 -7.79
N GLU A 65 2.17 18.03 -6.97
CA GLU A 65 3.59 18.01 -7.31
C GLU A 65 4.19 16.64 -7.03
N GLU A 66 5.21 16.28 -7.79
CA GLU A 66 5.94 15.04 -7.59
C GLU A 66 7.11 15.26 -6.65
N ASN A 67 7.18 14.45 -5.60
CA ASN A 67 8.29 14.47 -4.66
C ASN A 67 8.59 13.02 -4.26
N PRO A 68 9.82 12.53 -4.48
CA PRO A 68 10.17 11.13 -4.19
C PRO A 68 10.04 10.74 -2.73
N LYS A 69 10.03 11.70 -1.80
CA LYS A 69 9.82 11.40 -0.38
C LYS A 69 8.39 10.98 -0.08
N TYR A 70 7.43 11.40 -0.91
CA TYR A 70 6.02 11.07 -0.70
C TYR A 70 5.70 9.75 -1.37
N THR A 71 5.13 8.84 -0.62
CA THR A 71 4.67 7.55 -1.13
C THR A 71 3.32 7.24 -0.50
N SER A 72 2.78 6.08 -0.80
CA SER A 72 1.54 5.61 -0.22
C SER A 72 1.65 4.13 0.13
N GLU A 73 0.72 3.65 0.93
CA GLU A 73 0.61 2.23 1.26
C GLU A 73 0.57 1.37 0.01
N THR A 74 -0.26 1.77 -0.97
CA THR A 74 -0.42 1.06 -2.23
C THR A 74 0.90 1.02 -3.02
N GLU A 75 1.59 2.14 -3.11
CA GLU A 75 2.88 2.20 -3.82
C GLU A 75 3.92 1.30 -3.19
N LEU A 76 4.00 1.28 -1.87
CA LEU A 76 4.94 0.42 -1.15
C LEU A 76 4.63 -1.06 -1.39
N PHE A 77 3.37 -1.42 -1.31
CA PHE A 77 2.93 -2.79 -1.54
C PHE A 77 3.20 -3.25 -2.98
N LEU A 78 2.83 -2.42 -3.95
CA LEU A 78 3.05 -2.74 -5.36
C LEU A 78 4.54 -2.80 -5.70
N GLN A 79 5.36 -1.97 -5.07
CA GLN A 79 6.81 -2.00 -5.27
C GLN A 79 7.41 -3.32 -4.80
N GLN A 80 6.94 -3.82 -3.66
CA GLN A 80 7.43 -5.07 -3.08
C GLN A 80 7.01 -6.29 -3.93
N PHE A 81 5.76 -6.31 -4.40
CA PHE A 81 5.16 -7.48 -5.01
C PHE A 81 4.83 -7.31 -6.50
N ARG A 82 5.54 -6.42 -7.18
CA ARG A 82 5.28 -6.04 -8.57
C ARG A 82 5.06 -7.24 -9.50
N ASP A 83 5.89 -8.25 -9.38
CA ASP A 83 5.86 -9.40 -10.29
C ASP A 83 4.73 -10.39 -10.01
N GLN A 84 4.01 -10.20 -8.91
CA GLN A 84 2.95 -11.09 -8.46
C GLN A 84 1.56 -10.47 -8.57
N VAL A 85 1.47 -9.19 -8.97
CA VAL A 85 0.23 -8.43 -8.99
C VAL A 85 -0.40 -8.44 -10.38
N ILE A 86 -1.71 -8.74 -10.41
CA ILE A 86 -2.55 -8.52 -11.58
C ILE A 86 -3.44 -7.31 -11.24
N GLY A 87 -3.17 -6.19 -11.90
CA GLY A 87 -3.91 -4.94 -11.65
C GLY A 87 -5.20 -4.88 -12.46
N ILE A 88 -6.31 -4.58 -11.81
CA ILE A 88 -7.60 -4.38 -12.46
C ILE A 88 -7.94 -2.90 -12.35
N THR A 89 -8.03 -2.23 -13.49
CA THR A 89 -8.35 -0.80 -13.56
C THR A 89 -9.68 -0.59 -14.29
N GLY A 90 -10.19 0.61 -14.24
CA GLY A 90 -11.43 0.98 -14.92
C GLY A 90 -12.35 1.77 -14.02
N THR A 91 -13.38 2.38 -14.63
CA THR A 91 -14.35 3.19 -13.90
C THR A 91 -15.62 2.43 -13.55
N LYS A 92 -15.93 1.36 -14.32
CA LYS A 92 -17.12 0.53 -14.08
C LYS A 92 -16.74 -0.94 -14.23
N GLY A 93 -17.37 -1.79 -13.45
CA GLY A 93 -17.24 -3.23 -13.56
C GLY A 93 -15.94 -3.81 -13.02
N LYS A 94 -15.04 -3.00 -12.49
CA LYS A 94 -13.75 -3.53 -12.00
C LYS A 94 -13.92 -4.44 -10.78
N SER A 95 -14.86 -4.14 -9.88
CA SER A 95 -15.15 -5.02 -8.74
C SER A 95 -15.70 -6.36 -9.19
N THR A 96 -16.56 -6.37 -10.20
CA THR A 96 -17.09 -7.61 -10.79
C THR A 96 -15.98 -8.39 -11.48
N THR A 97 -15.15 -7.71 -12.28
CA THR A 97 -14.05 -8.34 -13.01
C THR A 97 -13.03 -8.93 -12.04
N SER A 98 -12.64 -8.19 -11.01
CA SER A 98 -11.64 -8.66 -10.04
C SER A 98 -12.18 -9.84 -9.22
N ALA A 99 -13.45 -9.80 -8.82
CA ALA A 99 -14.08 -10.91 -8.10
C ALA A 99 -14.16 -12.18 -8.96
N MET A 100 -14.52 -12.04 -10.25
CA MET A 100 -14.54 -13.15 -11.17
C MET A 100 -13.15 -13.76 -11.39
N LEU A 101 -12.16 -12.91 -11.61
CA LEU A 101 -10.79 -13.37 -11.81
C LEU A 101 -10.27 -14.09 -10.56
N TYR A 102 -10.51 -13.53 -9.39
CA TYR A 102 -10.15 -14.15 -8.12
C TYR A 102 -10.78 -15.55 -7.98
N THR A 103 -12.08 -15.64 -8.25
CA THR A 103 -12.82 -16.92 -8.15
C THR A 103 -12.25 -17.97 -9.11
N VAL A 104 -12.00 -17.57 -10.35
CA VAL A 104 -11.45 -18.48 -11.36
C VAL A 104 -10.05 -18.94 -10.98
N LEU A 105 -9.17 -18.02 -10.58
CA LEU A 105 -7.81 -18.37 -10.19
C LEU A 105 -7.79 -19.27 -8.96
N LYS A 106 -8.64 -18.99 -7.98
CA LYS A 106 -8.72 -19.80 -6.78
C LYS A 106 -9.21 -21.21 -7.06
N ALA A 107 -10.11 -21.37 -8.02
CA ALA A 107 -10.63 -22.68 -8.42
C ALA A 107 -9.66 -23.48 -9.29
N CYS A 108 -8.87 -22.80 -10.13
CA CYS A 108 -8.05 -23.46 -11.16
C CYS A 108 -6.56 -23.49 -10.84
N SER A 109 -6.08 -22.69 -9.90
CA SER A 109 -4.67 -22.63 -9.56
C SER A 109 -4.39 -23.32 -8.23
N SER A 110 -3.23 -23.98 -8.13
CA SER A 110 -2.76 -24.50 -6.84
C SER A 110 -2.05 -23.44 -6.01
N ARG A 111 -1.81 -22.26 -6.56
CA ARG A 111 -1.15 -21.15 -5.87
C ARG A 111 -2.13 -20.39 -4.98
N PRO A 112 -1.67 -19.84 -3.85
CA PRO A 112 -2.51 -18.93 -3.06
C PRO A 112 -2.91 -17.70 -3.88
N VAL A 113 -4.14 -17.22 -3.71
CA VAL A 113 -4.65 -16.07 -4.42
C VAL A 113 -5.23 -15.07 -3.40
N LEU A 114 -4.86 -13.81 -3.49
CA LEU A 114 -5.41 -12.74 -2.68
C LEU A 114 -6.15 -11.74 -3.57
N LEU A 115 -7.24 -11.19 -3.04
CA LEU A 115 -7.99 -10.12 -3.69
C LEU A 115 -7.89 -8.88 -2.80
N LEU A 116 -7.28 -7.82 -3.32
CA LEU A 116 -7.01 -6.59 -2.57
C LEU A 116 -7.44 -5.36 -3.38
N GLY A 117 -7.45 -4.22 -2.71
CA GLY A 117 -7.75 -2.94 -3.32
C GLY A 117 -8.98 -2.29 -2.71
N ASN A 118 -9.86 -1.71 -3.55
CA ASN A 118 -10.97 -0.89 -3.09
C ASN A 118 -12.07 -1.61 -2.29
N ILE A 119 -11.95 -2.91 -2.08
CA ILE A 119 -12.99 -3.70 -1.43
C ILE A 119 -12.82 -3.72 0.10
N GLY A 120 -12.03 -2.84 0.65
CA GLY A 120 -12.18 -2.53 2.04
C GLY A 120 -11.06 -2.85 3.00
N GLN A 121 -10.08 -3.65 2.63
CA GLN A 121 -8.96 -3.96 3.54
C GLN A 121 -7.66 -3.31 3.07
N PRO A 122 -6.93 -2.61 3.95
CA PRO A 122 -5.63 -2.05 3.59
C PRO A 122 -4.64 -3.14 3.20
N CYS A 123 -3.89 -2.91 2.12
CA CYS A 123 -3.01 -3.94 1.56
C CYS A 123 -1.86 -4.33 2.50
N LEU A 124 -1.34 -3.41 3.29
CA LEU A 124 -0.25 -3.72 4.22
C LEU A 124 -0.67 -4.66 5.36
N ASP A 125 -1.97 -4.79 5.64
CA ASP A 125 -2.45 -5.78 6.59
C ASP A 125 -2.19 -7.21 6.11
N TYR A 126 -2.02 -7.39 4.80
CA TYR A 126 -1.79 -8.69 4.17
C TYR A 126 -0.33 -8.94 3.79
N PHE A 127 0.55 -7.99 4.08
CA PHE A 127 1.95 -8.06 3.67
C PHE A 127 2.61 -9.38 4.07
N GLU A 128 2.38 -9.82 5.29
CA GLU A 128 3.01 -11.02 5.84
C GLU A 128 2.38 -12.31 5.33
N GLU A 129 1.18 -12.24 4.75
CA GLU A 129 0.50 -13.41 4.17
C GLU A 129 0.99 -13.73 2.76
N VAL A 130 1.67 -12.79 2.10
CA VAL A 130 2.15 -12.97 0.73
C VAL A 130 3.42 -13.82 0.72
N THR A 131 3.38 -14.92 -0.02
CA THR A 131 4.55 -15.77 -0.26
C THR A 131 5.01 -15.57 -1.69
N GLU A 132 6.12 -16.20 -2.07
CA GLU A 132 6.64 -16.14 -3.44
C GLU A 132 5.66 -16.69 -4.47
N ASP A 133 4.76 -17.60 -4.06
CA ASP A 133 3.80 -18.23 -4.94
C ASP A 133 2.44 -17.53 -4.99
N THR A 134 2.21 -16.53 -4.15
CA THR A 134 0.93 -15.85 -4.07
C THR A 134 0.65 -15.04 -5.33
N ILE A 135 -0.56 -15.20 -5.89
CA ILE A 135 -1.09 -14.34 -6.97
C ILE A 135 -1.95 -13.27 -6.31
N ILE A 136 -1.67 -12.01 -6.62
CA ILE A 136 -2.40 -10.89 -6.03
C ILE A 136 -3.26 -10.24 -7.12
N VAL A 137 -4.58 -10.32 -6.96
CA VAL A 137 -5.53 -9.58 -7.81
C VAL A 137 -5.79 -8.26 -7.11
N TYR A 138 -5.34 -7.17 -7.72
CA TYR A 138 -5.39 -5.84 -7.10
C TYR A 138 -6.33 -4.93 -7.88
N GLU A 139 -7.39 -4.49 -7.22
CA GLU A 139 -8.35 -3.55 -7.79
C GLU A 139 -7.85 -2.13 -7.55
N MET A 140 -7.49 -1.43 -8.64
CA MET A 140 -6.90 -0.10 -8.57
C MET A 140 -7.93 0.99 -8.86
N SER A 141 -7.88 2.06 -8.06
CA SER A 141 -8.70 3.24 -8.30
C SER A 141 -8.12 4.07 -9.45
N CYS A 142 -8.98 4.54 -10.32
CA CYS A 142 -8.62 5.51 -11.35
C CYS A 142 -8.96 6.92 -10.86
N HIS A 143 -8.00 7.60 -10.30
CA HIS A 143 -8.17 9.00 -9.89
C HIS A 143 -7.12 9.86 -10.55
#